data_53a68a3ed2a6aa76644028e4b48b51d3
#
_entry.id   53a68a3ed2a6aa76644028e4b48b51d3
#
_cell.length_a   1.000
_cell.length_b   1.000
_cell.length_c   1.000
_cell.angle_alpha   90.00
_cell.angle_beta   90.00
_cell.angle_gamma   90.00
#
_symmetry.space_group_name_H-M   'P 1'
#
loop_
_entity.id
_entity.type
_entity.pdbx_description
1 polymer ?
#
loop_
_entity_poly.entity_id
_entity_poly.type
_entity_poly.pdbx_seq_one_letter_code
_entity_poly.pdbx_strand_id
1 'polypeptide(L)'
;HNQLSLLKPKIVEAIKKGRIRKFVVMVGCDGRMALRSYYRDFAKALPSDCIILTAGCAKYRYNKAYLEPNADFPRVLDAGQCNDSYSLIVFADELRKEFNLKSINDLPIVFNIAWYEQKAVVVLLALLALGIRNIHLGPTLPAFFSPNVLNILKDKFNLETISSVKYDIRKLIEFRCAIYNRHIEFRHHIAYNLLLKLS
;
A
#
# COMPACT_ATOMS: atom_id res chain seq x y z
N HIS A 1 -11.64 0.26 -12.34
CA HIS A 1 -10.51 0.25 -13.26
C HIS A 1 -10.46 1.54 -14.08
N ASN A 2 -11.45 1.84 -14.92
CA ASN A 2 -11.46 3.01 -15.79
C ASN A 2 -11.28 4.35 -15.05
N GLN A 3 -11.88 4.52 -13.88
CA GLN A 3 -11.74 5.74 -13.08
C GLN A 3 -10.32 5.94 -12.54
N LEU A 4 -9.65 4.88 -12.12
CA LEU A 4 -8.25 4.95 -11.68
C LEU A 4 -7.32 5.32 -12.84
N SER A 5 -7.56 4.77 -14.03
CA SER A 5 -6.80 5.10 -15.23
C SER A 5 -6.98 6.57 -15.66
N LEU A 6 -8.19 7.13 -15.51
CA LEU A 6 -8.45 8.56 -15.74
C LEU A 6 -7.75 9.49 -14.76
N LEU A 7 -7.57 9.04 -13.52
CA LEU A 7 -6.86 9.80 -12.47
C LEU A 7 -5.33 9.69 -12.60
N LYS A 8 -4.82 8.69 -13.33
CA LYS A 8 -3.39 8.40 -13.42
C LYS A 8 -2.52 9.61 -13.73
N PRO A 9 -2.80 10.45 -14.73
CA PRO A 9 -1.93 11.61 -15.03
C PRO A 9 -1.81 12.58 -13.85
N LYS A 10 -2.93 12.87 -13.17
CA LYS A 10 -2.95 13.74 -12.00
C LYS A 10 -2.18 13.13 -10.82
N ILE A 11 -2.31 11.81 -10.63
CA ILE A 11 -1.61 11.06 -9.57
C ILE A 11 -0.10 11.09 -9.84
N VAL A 12 0.33 10.83 -11.07
CA VAL A 12 1.75 10.88 -11.46
C VAL A 12 2.34 12.27 -11.20
N GLU A 13 1.62 13.32 -11.57
CA GLU A 13 2.04 14.68 -11.29
C GLU A 13 2.14 14.97 -9.78
N ALA A 14 1.17 14.51 -9.00
CA ALA A 14 1.17 14.69 -7.55
C ALA A 14 2.32 13.92 -6.86
N ILE A 15 2.66 12.72 -7.35
CA ILE A 15 3.84 11.97 -6.87
C ILE A 15 5.13 12.75 -7.21
N LYS A 16 5.27 13.22 -8.46
CA LYS A 16 6.45 14.00 -8.89
C LYS A 16 6.63 15.30 -8.09
N LYS A 17 5.53 15.92 -7.68
CA LYS A 17 5.53 17.14 -6.84
C LYS A 17 5.61 16.86 -5.34
N GLY A 18 5.73 15.60 -4.92
CA GLY A 18 5.80 15.22 -3.51
C GLY A 18 4.48 15.39 -2.71
N ARG A 19 3.33 15.62 -3.38
CA ARG A 19 2.02 15.77 -2.75
C ARG A 19 1.40 14.44 -2.34
N ILE A 20 1.82 13.36 -2.97
CA ILE A 20 1.52 11.98 -2.56
C ILE A 20 2.84 11.32 -2.21
N ARG A 21 3.01 11.05 -0.92
CA ARG A 21 4.20 10.37 -0.40
C ARG A 21 4.09 8.86 -0.51
N LYS A 22 2.89 8.31 -0.27
CA LYS A 22 2.70 6.86 -0.24
C LYS A 22 1.27 6.43 -0.51
N PHE A 23 1.14 5.29 -1.19
CA PHE A 23 -0.11 4.55 -1.26
C PHE A 23 -0.11 3.43 -0.21
N VAL A 24 -1.23 3.30 0.48
CA VAL A 24 -1.44 2.26 1.48
C VAL A 24 -2.58 1.37 1.00
N VAL A 25 -2.23 0.17 0.54
CA VAL A 25 -3.23 -0.81 0.10
C VAL A 25 -3.82 -1.47 1.34
N MET A 26 -5.06 -1.13 1.65
CA MET A 26 -5.84 -1.68 2.76
C MET A 26 -7.01 -2.48 2.20
N VAL A 27 -6.81 -3.77 1.99
CA VAL A 27 -7.77 -4.66 1.33
C VAL A 27 -8.11 -5.87 2.20
N GLY A 28 -9.14 -6.61 1.81
CA GLY A 28 -9.55 -7.83 2.49
C GLY A 28 -10.77 -7.65 3.38
N CYS A 29 -10.84 -8.43 4.46
CA CYS A 29 -11.98 -8.45 5.37
C CYS A 29 -11.52 -8.32 6.83
N ASP A 30 -12.20 -7.45 7.57
CA ASP A 30 -11.93 -7.23 9.00
C ASP A 30 -13.12 -7.70 9.83
N GLY A 31 -13.59 -8.88 9.67
CA GLY A 31 -14.60 -9.56 10.49
C GLY A 31 -15.67 -8.68 11.17
N ARG A 32 -16.61 -9.32 11.79
CA ARG A 32 -17.75 -8.66 12.49
C ARG A 32 -17.44 -8.21 13.92
N MET A 33 -16.24 -8.44 14.40
CA MET A 33 -15.88 -8.16 15.80
C MET A 33 -15.89 -6.65 16.07
N ALA A 34 -16.89 -6.17 16.78
CA ALA A 34 -17.10 -4.75 17.07
C ALA A 34 -15.88 -4.09 17.77
N LEU A 35 -15.17 -4.86 18.59
CA LEU A 35 -14.01 -4.39 19.36
C LEU A 35 -12.72 -4.24 18.53
N ARG A 36 -12.71 -4.69 17.28
CA ARG A 36 -11.54 -4.53 16.39
C ARG A 36 -11.51 -3.14 15.79
N SER A 37 -10.61 -2.31 16.25
CA SER A 37 -10.48 -0.92 15.79
C SER A 37 -9.22 -0.66 14.96
N TYR A 38 -8.29 -1.62 14.88
CA TYR A 38 -6.97 -1.41 14.30
C TYR A 38 -6.99 -0.71 12.93
N TYR A 39 -7.76 -1.22 11.94
CA TYR A 39 -7.76 -0.64 10.59
C TYR A 39 -8.38 0.76 10.55
N ARG A 40 -9.37 1.03 11.40
CA ARG A 40 -9.92 2.39 11.57
C ARG A 40 -8.90 3.33 12.15
N ASP A 41 -8.24 2.90 13.21
CA ASP A 41 -7.29 3.74 13.95
C ASP A 41 -6.00 3.93 13.15
N PHE A 42 -5.59 2.91 12.39
CA PHE A 42 -4.49 3.00 11.43
C PHE A 42 -4.82 4.00 10.30
N ALA A 43 -6.00 3.93 9.70
CA ALA A 43 -6.42 4.89 8.66
C ALA A 43 -6.44 6.33 9.17
N LYS A 44 -6.91 6.55 10.41
CA LYS A 44 -6.91 7.89 11.05
C LYS A 44 -5.51 8.41 11.35
N ALA A 45 -4.58 7.52 11.68
CA ALA A 45 -3.21 7.87 12.00
C ALA A 45 -2.32 8.10 10.76
N LEU A 46 -2.82 7.78 9.55
CA LEU A 46 -2.08 8.01 8.31
C LEU A 46 -1.96 9.51 8.02
N PRO A 47 -0.77 10.01 7.71
CA PRO A 47 -0.56 11.38 7.26
C PRO A 47 -1.39 11.74 6.03
N SER A 48 -1.72 13.04 5.84
CA SER A 48 -2.59 13.52 4.77
C SER A 48 -2.02 13.31 3.35
N ASP A 49 -0.71 13.17 3.23
CA ASP A 49 0.00 12.84 1.99
C ASP A 49 0.03 11.34 1.65
N CYS A 50 -0.65 10.50 2.45
CA CYS A 50 -0.85 9.08 2.18
C CYS A 50 -2.25 8.83 1.66
N ILE A 51 -2.37 8.13 0.53
CA ILE A 51 -3.65 7.75 -0.09
C ILE A 51 -3.93 6.27 0.18
N ILE A 52 -5.14 5.98 0.66
CA ILE A 52 -5.58 4.60 0.89
C ILE A 52 -6.16 4.05 -0.42
N LEU A 53 -5.61 2.93 -0.89
CA LEU A 53 -6.18 2.12 -1.95
C LEU A 53 -6.92 0.96 -1.31
N THR A 54 -8.21 0.82 -1.56
CA THR A 54 -9.00 -0.21 -0.88
C THR A 54 -9.88 -1.03 -1.82
N ALA A 55 -10.14 -2.26 -1.39
CA ALA A 55 -11.15 -3.16 -1.95
C ALA A 55 -11.61 -4.16 -0.87
N GLY A 56 -12.87 -4.56 -0.93
CA GLY A 56 -13.44 -5.52 0.01
C GLY A 56 -14.00 -4.89 1.28
N CYS A 57 -14.34 -5.75 2.26
CA CYS A 57 -15.14 -5.33 3.42
C CYS A 57 -14.36 -4.54 4.47
N ALA A 58 -13.04 -4.61 4.51
CA ALA A 58 -12.22 -3.87 5.46
C ALA A 58 -12.47 -2.36 5.40
N LYS A 59 -12.82 -1.82 4.23
CA LYS A 59 -13.15 -0.40 4.02
C LYS A 59 -14.27 0.12 4.93
N TYR A 60 -15.22 -0.73 5.29
CA TYR A 60 -16.35 -0.33 6.16
C TYR A 60 -15.91 0.05 7.58
N ARG A 61 -14.69 -0.25 7.96
CA ARG A 61 -14.09 0.19 9.23
C ARG A 61 -13.68 1.67 9.22
N TYR A 62 -13.37 2.23 8.05
CA TYR A 62 -12.81 3.58 7.94
C TYR A 62 -13.43 4.47 6.87
N ASN A 63 -14.27 3.97 5.96
CA ASN A 63 -14.86 4.78 4.89
C ASN A 63 -15.80 5.90 5.40
N LYS A 64 -16.36 5.73 6.62
CA LYS A 64 -17.17 6.76 7.31
C LYS A 64 -16.39 7.51 8.38
N ALA A 65 -15.12 7.18 8.60
CA ALA A 65 -14.28 7.89 9.55
C ALA A 65 -13.85 9.23 8.94
N TYR A 66 -13.78 10.25 9.76
CA TYR A 66 -13.11 11.48 9.35
C TYR A 66 -11.63 11.20 9.16
N LEU A 67 -11.16 11.41 7.96
CA LEU A 67 -9.75 11.35 7.60
C LEU A 67 -9.33 12.74 7.14
N GLU A 68 -8.18 13.20 7.62
CA GLU A 68 -7.65 14.49 7.21
C GLU A 68 -7.54 14.55 5.68
N PRO A 69 -8.15 15.54 5.01
CA PRO A 69 -8.20 15.55 3.55
C PRO A 69 -6.82 15.77 2.93
N ASN A 70 -6.60 15.14 1.77
CA ASN A 70 -5.54 15.53 0.86
C ASN A 70 -6.07 16.68 -0.02
N ALA A 71 -5.23 17.65 -0.35
CA ALA A 71 -5.66 18.83 -1.11
C ALA A 71 -6.18 18.49 -2.52
N ASP A 72 -5.68 17.41 -3.13
CA ASP A 72 -5.90 17.11 -4.55
C ASP A 72 -6.77 15.85 -4.78
N PHE A 73 -6.83 14.95 -3.79
CA PHE A 73 -7.42 13.63 -3.97
C PHE A 73 -8.27 13.21 -2.77
N PRO A 74 -9.30 12.37 -3.01
CA PRO A 74 -9.95 11.64 -1.93
C PRO A 74 -8.91 10.79 -1.18
N ARG A 75 -9.00 10.78 0.15
CA ARG A 75 -8.11 9.99 1.01
C ARG A 75 -8.24 8.48 0.77
N VAL A 76 -9.39 8.05 0.30
CA VAL A 76 -9.71 6.65 0.03
C VAL A 76 -10.12 6.51 -1.42
N LEU A 77 -9.36 5.75 -2.19
CA LEU A 77 -9.70 5.31 -3.54
C LEU A 77 -10.21 3.88 -3.46
N ASP A 78 -11.51 3.72 -3.62
CA ASP A 78 -12.21 2.45 -3.46
C ASP A 78 -12.39 1.76 -4.81
N ALA A 79 -11.76 0.62 -5.00
CA ALA A 79 -11.89 -0.20 -6.19
C ALA A 79 -13.16 -1.07 -6.19
N GLY A 80 -13.83 -1.24 -5.05
CA GLY A 80 -15.04 -2.06 -4.93
C GLY A 80 -14.91 -3.23 -3.97
N GLN A 81 -15.27 -4.42 -4.40
CA GLN A 81 -15.24 -5.65 -3.58
C GLN A 81 -13.90 -6.39 -3.72
N CYS A 82 -13.76 -7.55 -3.04
CA CYS A 82 -12.51 -8.32 -3.06
C CYS A 82 -12.06 -8.71 -4.47
N ASN A 83 -12.99 -8.99 -5.38
CA ASN A 83 -12.67 -9.30 -6.78
C ASN A 83 -12.03 -8.09 -7.51
N ASP A 84 -12.36 -6.88 -7.08
CA ASP A 84 -11.87 -5.65 -7.70
C ASP A 84 -10.45 -5.29 -7.23
N SER A 85 -9.88 -6.06 -6.30
CA SER A 85 -8.46 -5.94 -5.89
C SER A 85 -7.51 -6.07 -7.09
N TYR A 86 -7.91 -6.78 -8.14
CA TYR A 86 -7.21 -6.85 -9.41
C TYR A 86 -6.96 -5.45 -10.01
N SER A 87 -7.96 -4.57 -9.95
CA SER A 87 -7.83 -3.19 -10.46
C SER A 87 -6.72 -2.40 -9.76
N LEU A 88 -6.48 -2.65 -8.47
CA LEU A 88 -5.40 -2.01 -7.72
C LEU A 88 -4.03 -2.49 -8.19
N ILE A 89 -3.90 -3.77 -8.53
CA ILE A 89 -2.64 -4.32 -9.05
C ILE A 89 -2.37 -3.81 -10.45
N VAL A 90 -3.38 -3.75 -11.31
CA VAL A 90 -3.24 -3.15 -12.66
C VAL A 90 -2.82 -1.70 -12.55
N PHE A 91 -3.44 -0.92 -11.67
CA PHE A 91 -3.06 0.46 -11.42
C PHE A 91 -1.61 0.60 -10.92
N ALA A 92 -1.18 -0.28 -10.00
CA ALA A 92 0.20 -0.29 -9.52
C ALA A 92 1.19 -0.63 -10.65
N ASP A 93 0.85 -1.58 -11.54
CA ASP A 93 1.70 -1.92 -12.69
C ASP A 93 1.75 -0.78 -13.72
N GLU A 94 0.65 -0.07 -13.95
CA GLU A 94 0.63 1.13 -14.78
C GLU A 94 1.53 2.25 -14.21
N LEU A 95 1.50 2.47 -12.90
CA LEU A 95 2.42 3.41 -12.24
C LEU A 95 3.87 2.94 -12.35
N ARG A 96 4.14 1.65 -12.14
CA ARG A 96 5.48 1.07 -12.32
C ARG A 96 6.04 1.37 -13.71
N LYS A 97 5.23 1.15 -14.75
CA LYS A 97 5.61 1.43 -16.14
C LYS A 97 5.86 2.93 -16.37
N GLU A 98 4.99 3.79 -15.85
CA GLU A 98 5.10 5.25 -15.98
C GLU A 98 6.39 5.80 -15.36
N PHE A 99 6.81 5.24 -14.22
CA PHE A 99 8.05 5.61 -13.55
C PHE A 99 9.26 4.79 -14.02
N ASN A 100 9.09 3.92 -15.02
CA ASN A 100 10.15 3.05 -15.55
C ASN A 100 10.85 2.22 -14.47
N LEU A 101 10.07 1.67 -13.51
CA LEU A 101 10.56 0.87 -12.40
C LEU A 101 10.59 -0.62 -12.79
N LYS A 102 11.52 -1.37 -12.21
CA LYS A 102 11.68 -2.80 -12.46
C LYS A 102 10.59 -3.63 -11.77
N SER A 103 10.16 -3.22 -10.60
CA SER A 103 9.20 -3.94 -9.76
C SER A 103 8.15 -3.04 -9.15
N ILE A 104 6.94 -3.56 -8.88
CA ILE A 104 5.93 -2.89 -8.05
C ILE A 104 6.48 -2.60 -6.65
N ASN A 105 7.39 -3.44 -6.15
CA ASN A 105 8.04 -3.21 -4.86
C ASN A 105 8.90 -1.94 -4.80
N ASP A 106 9.24 -1.35 -5.94
CA ASP A 106 10.00 -0.10 -6.03
C ASP A 106 9.10 1.13 -5.95
N LEU A 107 7.78 0.95 -6.08
CA LEU A 107 6.79 2.02 -5.91
C LEU A 107 6.65 2.44 -4.44
N PRO A 108 6.18 3.66 -4.16
CA PRO A 108 5.82 4.09 -2.82
C PRO A 108 4.49 3.46 -2.37
N ILE A 109 4.41 2.14 -2.40
CA ILE A 109 3.24 1.33 -2.05
C ILE A 109 3.58 0.43 -0.87
N VAL A 110 2.67 0.33 0.08
CA VAL A 110 2.71 -0.62 1.20
C VAL A 110 1.39 -1.36 1.32
N PHE A 111 1.45 -2.57 1.85
CA PHE A 111 0.31 -3.47 1.92
C PHE A 111 -0.03 -3.78 3.38
N ASN A 112 -1.25 -3.46 3.78
CA ASN A 112 -1.80 -3.76 5.10
C ASN A 112 -3.11 -4.53 4.92
N ILE A 113 -3.02 -5.86 4.90
CA ILE A 113 -4.10 -6.75 4.49
C ILE A 113 -4.91 -7.20 5.70
N ALA A 114 -6.20 -6.96 5.64
CA ALA A 114 -7.15 -7.46 6.63
C ALA A 114 -7.54 -8.91 6.32
N TRP A 115 -7.19 -9.81 7.23
CA TRP A 115 -7.54 -11.22 7.13
C TRP A 115 -8.71 -11.58 8.04
N TYR A 116 -9.71 -12.26 7.50
CA TYR A 116 -10.77 -12.92 8.25
C TYR A 116 -11.39 -14.09 7.51
N GLU A 117 -11.58 -13.99 6.21
CA GLU A 117 -12.22 -15.00 5.36
C GLU A 117 -11.29 -15.48 4.24
N GLN A 118 -11.63 -16.64 3.65
CA GLN A 118 -10.83 -17.29 2.60
C GLN A 118 -10.51 -16.40 1.40
N LYS A 119 -11.39 -15.45 1.05
CA LYS A 119 -11.14 -14.52 -0.07
C LYS A 119 -9.91 -13.64 0.17
N ALA A 120 -9.64 -13.27 1.41
CA ALA A 120 -8.43 -12.51 1.73
C ALA A 120 -7.16 -13.36 1.57
N VAL A 121 -7.25 -14.68 1.77
CA VAL A 121 -6.14 -15.61 1.46
C VAL A 121 -5.84 -15.62 -0.03
N VAL A 122 -6.87 -15.67 -0.88
CA VAL A 122 -6.67 -15.63 -2.34
C VAL A 122 -5.96 -14.33 -2.75
N VAL A 123 -6.37 -13.19 -2.19
CA VAL A 123 -5.68 -11.91 -2.44
C VAL A 123 -4.22 -11.98 -1.99
N LEU A 124 -3.95 -12.51 -0.79
CA LEU A 124 -2.58 -12.67 -0.30
C LEU A 124 -1.76 -13.56 -1.23
N LEU A 125 -2.27 -14.74 -1.60
CA LEU A 125 -1.57 -15.66 -2.49
C LEU A 125 -1.28 -15.04 -3.86
N ALA A 126 -2.22 -14.26 -4.40
CA ALA A 126 -2.02 -13.53 -5.65
C ALA A 126 -0.88 -12.50 -5.52
N LEU A 127 -0.82 -11.75 -4.41
CA LEU A 127 0.28 -10.81 -4.15
C LEU A 127 1.63 -11.53 -4.05
N LEU A 128 1.68 -12.66 -3.35
CA LEU A 128 2.90 -13.48 -3.23
C LEU A 128 3.34 -14.05 -4.58
N ALA A 129 2.39 -14.53 -5.40
CA ALA A 129 2.67 -15.03 -6.75
C ALA A 129 3.23 -13.94 -7.68
N LEU A 130 2.82 -12.68 -7.48
CA LEU A 130 3.35 -11.50 -8.18
C LEU A 130 4.69 -11.01 -7.60
N GLY A 131 5.25 -11.70 -6.60
CA GLY A 131 6.50 -11.31 -5.96
C GLY A 131 6.40 -10.07 -5.09
N ILE A 132 5.19 -9.67 -4.69
CA ILE A 132 4.98 -8.52 -3.80
C ILE A 132 5.55 -8.85 -2.42
N ARG A 133 6.26 -7.90 -1.85
CA ARG A 133 6.92 -8.01 -0.54
C ARG A 133 6.39 -6.96 0.42
N ASN A 134 6.79 -7.11 1.70
CA ASN A 134 6.49 -6.13 2.74
C ASN A 134 5.01 -5.99 3.02
N ILE A 135 4.36 -7.12 3.23
CA ILE A 135 2.94 -7.23 3.50
C ILE A 135 2.74 -7.34 5.02
N HIS A 136 1.93 -6.45 5.59
CA HIS A 136 1.39 -6.62 6.94
C HIS A 136 0.05 -7.34 6.84
N LEU A 137 -0.12 -8.37 7.64
CA LEU A 137 -1.31 -9.21 7.65
C LEU A 137 -1.91 -9.28 9.07
N GLY A 138 -3.20 -9.08 9.20
CA GLY A 138 -3.88 -9.16 10.48
C GLY A 138 -5.40 -9.09 10.38
N PRO A 139 -6.07 -9.01 11.52
CA PRO A 139 -5.59 -8.98 12.90
C PRO A 139 -5.15 -10.33 13.45
N THR A 140 -5.44 -11.41 12.75
CA THR A 140 -4.97 -12.76 13.06
C THR A 140 -4.26 -13.36 11.86
N LEU A 141 -3.50 -14.41 12.05
CA LEU A 141 -2.96 -15.18 10.94
C LEU A 141 -3.91 -16.32 10.55
N PRO A 142 -3.92 -16.73 9.28
CA PRO A 142 -4.61 -17.94 8.86
C PRO A 142 -4.17 -19.16 9.68
N ALA A 143 -5.11 -19.92 10.22
CA ALA A 143 -4.83 -21.07 11.10
C ALA A 143 -3.99 -22.18 10.43
N PHE A 144 -3.99 -22.22 9.09
CA PHE A 144 -3.18 -23.18 8.32
C PHE A 144 -1.73 -22.75 8.10
N PHE A 145 -1.33 -21.57 8.57
CA PHE A 145 0.09 -21.19 8.55
C PHE A 145 0.84 -21.92 9.67
N SER A 146 1.48 -23.02 9.31
CA SER A 146 2.44 -23.65 10.21
C SER A 146 3.62 -22.70 10.49
N PRO A 147 4.35 -22.91 11.61
CA PRO A 147 5.55 -22.10 11.92
C PRO A 147 6.56 -22.08 10.76
N ASN A 148 6.75 -23.21 10.07
CA ASN A 148 7.67 -23.31 8.94
C ASN A 148 7.21 -22.47 7.75
N VAL A 149 5.92 -22.55 7.39
CA VAL A 149 5.34 -21.72 6.32
C VAL A 149 5.47 -20.24 6.67
N LEU A 150 5.17 -19.86 7.91
CA LEU A 150 5.29 -18.47 8.34
C LEU A 150 6.73 -17.96 8.27
N ASN A 151 7.71 -18.76 8.65
CA ASN A 151 9.12 -18.41 8.52
C ASN A 151 9.52 -18.19 7.06
N ILE A 152 9.12 -19.07 6.15
CA ILE A 152 9.35 -18.90 4.72
C ILE A 152 8.72 -17.61 4.18
N LEU A 153 7.50 -17.29 4.62
CA LEU A 153 6.81 -16.05 4.21
C LEU A 153 7.51 -14.80 4.75
N LYS A 154 8.01 -14.86 5.98
CA LYS A 154 8.81 -13.77 6.56
C LYS A 154 10.12 -13.58 5.79
N ASP A 155 10.85 -14.65 5.53
CA ASP A 155 12.17 -14.58 4.92
C ASP A 155 12.11 -14.16 3.45
N LYS A 156 11.20 -14.76 2.68
CA LYS A 156 11.11 -14.50 1.23
C LYS A 156 10.33 -13.25 0.88
N PHE A 157 9.26 -12.94 1.61
CA PHE A 157 8.34 -11.87 1.26
C PHE A 157 8.30 -10.74 2.27
N ASN A 158 9.06 -10.86 3.36
CA ASN A 158 9.00 -9.90 4.48
C ASN A 158 7.54 -9.69 4.94
N LEU A 159 6.81 -10.81 5.10
CA LEU A 159 5.46 -10.79 5.63
C LEU A 159 5.53 -10.61 7.13
N GLU A 160 4.75 -9.68 7.65
CA GLU A 160 4.70 -9.38 9.08
C GLU A 160 3.25 -9.39 9.57
N THR A 161 3.07 -9.63 10.85
CA THR A 161 1.79 -9.46 11.51
C THR A 161 1.59 -8.02 11.93
N ILE A 162 0.35 -7.54 11.91
CA ILE A 162 0.04 -6.24 12.50
C ILE A 162 0.39 -6.24 13.99
N SER A 163 0.79 -5.08 14.47
CA SER A 163 1.14 -4.82 15.87
C SER A 163 0.33 -3.63 16.41
N SER A 164 0.96 -2.69 17.08
CA SER A 164 0.30 -1.46 17.46
C SER A 164 0.26 -0.49 16.28
N VAL A 165 -0.83 0.29 16.18
CA VAL A 165 -0.98 1.31 15.11
C VAL A 165 0.24 2.23 15.03
N LYS A 166 0.72 2.72 16.18
CA LYS A 166 1.89 3.61 16.23
C LYS A 166 3.15 2.97 15.66
N TYR A 167 3.39 1.71 16.00
CA TYR A 167 4.56 0.97 15.52
C TYR A 167 4.46 0.73 14.01
N ASP A 168 3.29 0.28 13.53
CA ASP A 168 3.09 -0.05 12.12
C ASP A 168 3.10 1.20 11.23
N ILE A 169 2.55 2.32 11.67
CA ILE A 169 2.68 3.62 10.98
C ILE A 169 4.16 4.00 10.85
N ARG A 170 4.90 3.96 11.94
CA ARG A 170 6.33 4.28 11.91
C ARG A 170 7.09 3.38 10.94
N LYS A 171 6.83 2.07 11.00
CA LYS A 171 7.52 1.08 10.18
C LYS A 171 7.15 1.17 8.69
N LEU A 172 5.86 1.27 8.38
CA LEU A 172 5.38 1.27 6.99
C LEU A 172 5.55 2.63 6.31
N ILE A 173 5.35 3.72 7.05
CA ILE A 173 5.26 5.04 6.46
C ILE A 173 6.56 5.83 6.65
N GLU A 174 7.07 5.94 7.87
CA GLU A 174 8.23 6.78 8.17
C GLU A 174 9.55 6.13 7.74
N PHE A 175 9.81 4.90 8.17
CA PHE A 175 11.11 4.25 7.90
C PHE A 175 11.38 4.01 6.43
N ARG A 176 10.37 3.60 5.65
CA ARG A 176 10.52 3.32 4.22
C ARG A 176 10.52 4.58 3.35
N CYS A 177 9.94 5.66 3.85
CA CYS A 177 10.01 6.94 3.15
C CYS A 177 11.43 7.49 3.12
N ALA A 178 12.22 7.31 4.18
CA ALA A 178 13.62 7.74 4.23
C ALA A 178 14.51 7.01 3.20
N ILE A 179 14.23 5.73 2.91
CA ILE A 179 14.95 4.97 1.87
C ILE A 179 14.54 5.45 0.47
N TYR A 180 13.25 5.72 0.25
CA TYR A 180 12.72 6.19 -1.02
C TYR A 180 13.23 7.59 -1.36
N ASN A 181 13.22 8.52 -0.41
CA ASN A 181 13.75 9.87 -0.61
C ASN A 181 15.24 9.85 -0.96
N ARG A 182 16.06 9.00 -0.33
CA ARG A 182 17.47 8.82 -0.72
C ARG A 182 17.64 8.32 -2.16
N HIS A 183 16.78 7.43 -2.64
CA HIS A 183 16.86 6.95 -4.01
C HIS A 183 16.40 7.98 -5.04
N ILE A 184 15.43 8.82 -4.73
CA ILE A 184 14.98 9.92 -5.60
C ILE A 184 16.02 11.04 -5.61
N GLU A 185 16.52 11.48 -4.45
CA GLU A 185 17.57 12.49 -4.36
C GLU A 185 18.84 12.03 -5.10
N PHE A 186 19.23 10.78 -4.96
CA PHE A 186 20.38 10.21 -5.66
C PHE A 186 20.16 10.18 -7.18
N ARG A 187 18.96 9.84 -7.67
CA ARG A 187 18.65 9.87 -9.11
C ARG A 187 18.55 11.30 -9.66
N HIS A 188 17.96 12.23 -8.92
CA HIS A 188 17.97 13.64 -9.30
C HIS A 188 19.40 14.20 -9.33
N HIS A 189 20.23 13.83 -8.37
CA HIS A 189 21.63 14.25 -8.34
C HIS A 189 22.44 13.68 -9.50
N ILE A 190 22.22 12.41 -9.88
CA ILE A 190 22.86 11.80 -11.06
C ILE A 190 22.35 12.45 -12.36
N ALA A 191 21.03 12.66 -12.50
CA ALA A 191 20.47 13.30 -13.69
C ALA A 191 20.95 14.76 -13.83
N TYR A 192 21.01 15.50 -12.72
CA TYR A 192 21.54 16.87 -12.70
C TYR A 192 23.04 16.92 -13.05
N ASN A 193 23.84 16.02 -12.50
CA ASN A 193 25.28 15.94 -12.82
C ASN A 193 25.56 15.42 -14.23
N LEU A 194 24.68 14.62 -14.82
CA LEU A 194 24.75 14.22 -16.23
C LEU A 194 24.41 15.38 -17.16
N LEU A 195 23.41 16.19 -16.82
CA LEU A 195 23.05 17.40 -17.60
C LEU A 195 24.14 18.45 -17.56
N LEU A 196 24.83 18.64 -16.41
CA LEU A 196 25.96 19.54 -16.27
C LEU A 196 27.23 19.08 -17.01
N LYS A 197 27.35 17.80 -17.36
CA LYS A 197 28.48 17.28 -18.15
C LYS A 197 28.21 17.30 -19.66
N LEU A 198 26.98 17.60 -20.07
CA LEU A 198 26.57 17.69 -21.47
C LEU A 198 26.36 19.15 -21.94
N SER A 199 26.49 20.10 -21.02
CA SER A 199 26.58 21.55 -21.26
C SER A 199 28.01 22.02 -21.19
#